data_7e26672dfc14014b8e57be5ce520ea2c
#
_entry.id   7e26672dfc14014b8e57be5ce520ea2c
#
_cell.length_a   1.000
_cell.length_b   1.000
_cell.length_c   1.000
_cell.angle_alpha   90.00
_cell.angle_beta   90.00
_cell.angle_gamma   90.00
#
_symmetry.space_group_name_H-M   'P 1'
#
loop_
_entity.id
_entity.type
_entity.pdbx_description
1 polymer ?
#
loop_
_entity_poly.entity_id
_entity_poly.type
_entity_poly.pdbx_seq_one_letter_code
_entity_poly.pdbx_strand_id
1 'polypeptide(L)'
;VNSWETIELFFNGCENNKLAIATSADRNYGRVLRAEWVFKSFATIKSQNYKHAKSSGFSEKIARQVALMPHLNIGVFSLKKNAPHWEIWQKNLRLALSKGKIWGSEQIAMNITVYEDNLPVEILPAYCNWTLLSKLKYDQKKNKLVEFYLPHHEIGIVHLAGKNNDHIRYNKEYLSEIKTLDGKIIKKSLRFNS
;
A
#
# COMPACT_ATOMS: atom_id res chain seq x y z
N VAL A 1 13.65 -3.32 -2.81
CA VAL A 1 13.96 -1.95 -2.37
C VAL A 1 14.64 -1.20 -3.49
N ASN A 2 14.18 0.02 -3.77
CA ASN A 2 14.75 0.87 -4.83
C ASN A 2 15.50 2.08 -4.23
N SER A 3 15.01 2.66 -3.15
CA SER A 3 15.67 3.75 -2.44
C SER A 3 15.70 3.50 -0.94
N TRP A 4 16.90 3.47 -0.36
CA TRP A 4 17.10 3.32 1.09
C TRP A 4 16.68 4.58 1.84
N GLU A 5 16.93 5.77 1.31
CA GLU A 5 16.49 7.04 1.89
C GLU A 5 14.97 7.09 2.09
N THR A 6 14.23 6.55 1.12
CA THR A 6 12.77 6.44 1.25
C THR A 6 12.37 5.37 2.28
N ILE A 7 13.17 4.32 2.45
CA ILE A 7 12.92 3.28 3.46
C ILE A 7 13.14 3.82 4.88
N GLU A 8 14.06 4.75 5.07
CA GLU A 8 14.29 5.41 6.36
C GLU A 8 13.01 6.07 6.90
N LEU A 9 12.11 6.52 6.02
CA LEU A 9 10.82 7.07 6.45
C LEU A 9 9.97 6.04 7.22
N PHE A 10 10.09 4.76 6.90
CA PHE A 10 9.41 3.70 7.66
C PHE A 10 10.00 3.55 9.07
N PHE A 11 11.32 3.62 9.19
CA PHE A 11 11.98 3.53 10.50
C PHE A 11 11.69 4.74 11.36
N ASN A 12 11.77 5.94 10.81
CA ASN A 12 11.48 7.17 11.52
C ASN A 12 9.98 7.28 11.88
N GLY A 13 9.11 6.85 10.96
CA GLY A 13 7.66 6.89 11.16
C GLY A 13 7.14 5.91 12.22
N CYS A 14 7.89 4.84 12.55
CA CYS A 14 7.48 3.89 13.59
C CYS A 14 7.98 4.28 15.00
N GLU A 15 8.62 5.43 15.14
CA GLU A 15 8.98 5.93 16.47
C GLU A 15 7.74 6.17 17.34
N ASN A 16 7.93 6.16 18.66
CA ASN A 16 6.86 6.31 19.64
C ASN A 16 5.72 5.27 19.47
N ASN A 17 6.08 4.05 19.04
CA ASN A 17 5.14 2.96 18.80
C ASN A 17 4.04 3.27 17.77
N LYS A 18 4.26 4.17 16.83
CA LYS A 18 3.36 4.39 15.70
C LYS A 18 3.47 3.27 14.68
N LEU A 19 2.38 3.00 13.97
CA LEU A 19 2.40 2.21 12.75
C LEU A 19 2.78 3.11 11.58
N ALA A 20 3.95 2.90 10.96
CA ALA A 20 4.34 3.64 9.75
C ALA A 20 3.89 2.88 8.50
N ILE A 21 3.01 3.48 7.71
CA ILE A 21 2.32 2.80 6.60
C ILE A 21 1.83 3.77 5.54
N ALA A 22 1.89 3.38 4.26
CA ALA A 22 1.28 4.14 3.18
C ALA A 22 -0.18 3.73 2.93
N THR A 23 -0.97 4.61 2.33
CA THR A 23 -2.36 4.31 1.95
C THR A 23 -2.46 3.72 0.54
N SER A 24 -3.56 3.01 0.27
CA SER A 24 -3.86 2.45 -1.06
C SER A 24 -4.63 3.41 -1.97
N ALA A 25 -4.97 4.60 -1.53
CA ALA A 25 -5.85 5.52 -2.25
C ALA A 25 -5.18 6.86 -2.55
N ASP A 26 -3.96 6.83 -3.05
CA ASP A 26 -3.15 7.98 -3.41
C ASP A 26 -2.54 7.77 -4.81
N ARG A 27 -1.57 8.59 -5.19
CA ARG A 27 -0.85 8.57 -6.49
C ARG A 27 -0.28 7.21 -6.87
N ASN A 28 0.00 6.36 -5.91
CA ASN A 28 0.36 4.96 -6.12
C ASN A 28 -0.78 4.09 -6.66
N TYR A 29 -2.01 4.62 -6.78
CA TYR A 29 -3.15 3.94 -7.35
C TYR A 29 -3.65 4.69 -8.60
N GLY A 30 -3.08 4.40 -9.76
CA GLY A 30 -3.18 5.20 -10.98
C GLY A 30 -4.59 5.49 -11.52
N ARG A 31 -5.59 4.71 -11.11
CA ARG A 31 -6.99 4.97 -11.49
C ARG A 31 -7.58 6.19 -10.77
N VAL A 32 -7.05 6.57 -9.62
CA VAL A 32 -7.53 7.70 -8.80
C VAL A 32 -7.22 9.05 -9.45
N LEU A 33 -6.29 9.07 -10.40
CA LEU A 33 -5.75 10.31 -11.00
C LEU A 33 -6.46 10.77 -12.28
N ARG A 34 -7.45 10.02 -12.74
CA ARG A 34 -8.34 10.49 -13.81
C ARG A 34 -9.60 11.06 -13.18
N ALA A 35 -9.92 12.33 -13.42
CA ALA A 35 -11.04 13.01 -12.79
C ALA A 35 -12.37 12.24 -12.92
N GLU A 36 -12.63 11.66 -14.07
CA GLU A 36 -13.81 10.81 -14.34
C GLU A 36 -13.85 9.49 -13.54
N TRP A 37 -12.66 9.02 -13.09
CA TRP A 37 -12.52 7.76 -12.36
C TRP A 37 -12.31 7.95 -10.86
N VAL A 38 -12.01 9.16 -10.41
CA VAL A 38 -11.75 9.46 -8.99
C VAL A 38 -12.91 8.98 -8.12
N PHE A 39 -14.12 9.44 -8.41
CA PHE A 39 -15.29 9.07 -7.62
C PHE A 39 -15.59 7.57 -7.66
N LYS A 40 -15.47 6.94 -8.83
CA LYS A 40 -15.70 5.50 -8.99
C LYS A 40 -14.67 4.68 -8.22
N SER A 41 -13.39 5.05 -8.26
CA SER A 41 -12.32 4.35 -7.56
C SER A 41 -12.43 4.52 -6.05
N PHE A 42 -12.71 5.70 -5.56
CA PHE A 42 -12.98 5.94 -4.15
C PHE A 42 -14.20 5.16 -3.67
N ALA A 43 -15.29 5.21 -4.40
CA ALA A 43 -16.49 4.46 -4.08
C ALA A 43 -16.24 2.95 -4.06
N THR A 44 -15.42 2.43 -4.97
CA THR A 44 -15.03 1.02 -5.01
C THR A 44 -14.23 0.62 -3.77
N ILE A 45 -13.19 1.36 -3.41
CA ILE A 45 -12.35 1.09 -2.23
C ILE A 45 -13.20 1.15 -0.96
N LYS A 46 -13.98 2.20 -0.78
CA LYS A 46 -14.87 2.37 0.38
C LYS A 46 -15.92 1.27 0.47
N SER A 47 -16.52 0.90 -0.66
CA SER A 47 -17.49 -0.20 -0.72
C SER A 47 -16.85 -1.56 -0.41
N GLN A 48 -15.61 -1.80 -0.84
CA GLN A 48 -14.88 -3.02 -0.50
C GLN A 48 -14.57 -3.07 1.00
N ASN A 49 -14.06 -1.99 1.58
CA ASN A 49 -13.79 -1.91 3.02
C ASN A 49 -15.04 -2.18 3.85
N TYR A 50 -16.16 -1.54 3.49
CA TYR A 50 -17.44 -1.79 4.14
C TYR A 50 -17.85 -3.27 4.07
N LYS A 51 -17.83 -3.85 2.86
CA LYS A 51 -18.22 -5.25 2.63
C LYS A 51 -17.31 -6.22 3.37
N HIS A 52 -15.98 -5.96 3.35
CA HIS A 52 -15.03 -6.81 4.05
C HIS A 52 -15.22 -6.75 5.56
N ALA A 53 -15.39 -5.57 6.14
CA ALA A 53 -15.65 -5.42 7.57
C ALA A 53 -16.95 -6.15 7.98
N LYS A 54 -18.03 -5.97 7.21
CA LYS A 54 -19.30 -6.66 7.47
C LYS A 54 -19.18 -8.17 7.37
N SER A 55 -18.58 -8.68 6.28
CA SER A 55 -18.41 -10.13 6.09
C SER A 55 -17.45 -10.75 7.11
N SER A 56 -16.55 -9.97 7.68
CA SER A 56 -15.62 -10.38 8.74
C SER A 56 -16.22 -10.30 10.14
N GLY A 57 -17.52 -10.00 10.26
CA GLY A 57 -18.26 -10.06 11.53
C GLY A 57 -18.17 -8.80 12.38
N PHE A 58 -17.60 -7.72 11.87
CA PHE A 58 -17.63 -6.43 12.55
C PHE A 58 -19.00 -5.75 12.45
N SER A 59 -19.31 -4.89 13.42
CA SER A 59 -20.59 -4.18 13.45
C SER A 59 -20.75 -3.26 12.23
N GLU A 60 -21.99 -2.91 11.91
CA GLU A 60 -22.25 -1.97 10.82
C GLU A 60 -21.68 -0.59 11.09
N LYS A 61 -21.67 -0.16 12.34
CA LYS A 61 -21.05 1.11 12.76
C LYS A 61 -19.56 1.10 12.41
N ILE A 62 -18.82 0.08 12.83
CA ILE A 62 -17.38 -0.09 12.52
C ILE A 62 -17.16 -0.14 11.00
N ALA A 63 -17.96 -0.93 10.28
CA ALA A 63 -17.83 -1.05 8.84
C ALA A 63 -17.99 0.30 8.11
N ARG A 64 -18.94 1.13 8.54
CA ARG A 64 -19.15 2.48 8.01
C ARG A 64 -17.97 3.41 8.33
N GLN A 65 -17.49 3.40 9.56
CA GLN A 65 -16.34 4.22 9.97
C GLN A 65 -15.09 3.89 9.16
N VAL A 66 -14.71 2.62 9.11
CA VAL A 66 -13.53 2.17 8.35
C VAL A 66 -13.66 2.45 6.84
N ALA A 67 -14.86 2.37 6.29
CA ALA A 67 -15.10 2.73 4.89
C ALA A 67 -14.82 4.20 4.58
N LEU A 68 -14.97 5.10 5.55
CA LEU A 68 -14.72 6.53 5.37
C LEU A 68 -13.26 6.93 5.60
N MET A 69 -12.49 6.12 6.31
CA MET A 69 -11.09 6.41 6.64
C MET A 69 -10.15 6.11 5.46
N PRO A 70 -8.93 6.68 5.45
CA PRO A 70 -7.88 6.29 4.51
C PRO A 70 -7.59 4.79 4.59
N HIS A 71 -7.57 4.12 3.45
CA HIS A 71 -7.31 2.67 3.41
C HIS A 71 -5.82 2.38 3.54
N LEU A 72 -5.40 1.83 4.67
CA LEU A 72 -4.00 1.49 4.96
C LEU A 72 -3.57 0.27 4.13
N ASN A 73 -2.41 0.33 3.51
CA ASN A 73 -1.87 -0.75 2.69
C ASN A 73 -0.85 -1.58 3.49
N ILE A 74 -1.28 -2.68 4.06
CA ILE A 74 -0.45 -3.53 4.90
C ILE A 74 0.59 -4.39 4.14
N GLY A 75 0.66 -4.27 2.84
CA GLY A 75 1.69 -4.98 2.06
C GLY A 75 3.11 -4.59 2.43
N VAL A 76 3.29 -3.35 2.93
CA VAL A 76 4.56 -2.86 3.49
C VAL A 76 4.25 -1.88 4.63
N PHE A 77 4.80 -2.13 5.80
CA PHE A 77 4.72 -1.24 6.95
C PHE A 77 5.91 -1.44 7.88
N SER A 78 6.09 -0.53 8.81
CA SER A 78 7.04 -0.65 9.93
C SER A 78 6.32 -0.45 11.25
N LEU A 79 6.69 -1.26 12.23
CA LEU A 79 6.12 -1.25 13.57
C LEU A 79 7.14 -1.78 14.58
N LYS A 80 7.29 -1.12 15.72
CA LYS A 80 8.21 -1.60 16.77
C LYS A 80 7.74 -2.93 17.35
N LYS A 81 8.69 -3.77 17.75
CA LYS A 81 8.43 -5.14 18.28
C LYS A 81 7.43 -5.17 19.43
N ASN A 82 7.48 -4.18 20.31
CA ASN A 82 6.65 -4.07 21.51
C ASN A 82 5.46 -3.11 21.36
N ALA A 83 5.13 -2.71 20.14
CA ALA A 83 3.98 -1.84 19.90
C ALA A 83 2.65 -2.54 20.23
N PRO A 84 1.68 -1.85 20.85
CA PRO A 84 0.40 -2.45 21.24
C PRO A 84 -0.45 -2.92 20.06
N HIS A 85 -0.14 -2.44 18.87
CA HIS A 85 -0.80 -2.85 17.64
C HIS A 85 -0.79 -4.36 17.40
N TRP A 86 0.31 -5.06 17.76
CA TRP A 86 0.46 -6.49 17.49
C TRP A 86 -0.64 -7.32 18.16
N GLU A 87 -0.91 -7.03 19.43
CA GLU A 87 -1.92 -7.75 20.21
C GLU A 87 -3.33 -7.45 19.69
N ILE A 88 -3.64 -6.16 19.50
CA ILE A 88 -4.95 -5.72 19.05
C ILE A 88 -5.23 -6.17 17.62
N TRP A 89 -4.24 -6.05 16.72
CA TRP A 89 -4.35 -6.56 15.36
C TRP A 89 -4.58 -8.07 15.33
N GLN A 90 -3.86 -8.84 16.16
CA GLN A 90 -4.05 -10.28 16.26
C GLN A 90 -5.49 -10.62 16.73
N LYS A 91 -6.03 -9.90 17.69
CA LYS A 91 -7.42 -10.04 18.14
C LYS A 91 -8.41 -9.78 17.01
N ASN A 92 -8.27 -8.65 16.33
CA ASN A 92 -9.14 -8.26 15.22
C ASN A 92 -9.01 -9.22 14.03
N LEU A 93 -7.79 -9.71 13.75
CA LEU A 93 -7.54 -10.68 12.70
C LEU A 93 -8.19 -12.04 12.99
N ARG A 94 -8.10 -12.52 14.22
CA ARG A 94 -8.79 -13.77 14.63
C ARG A 94 -10.31 -13.65 14.44
N LEU A 95 -10.89 -12.51 14.81
CA LEU A 95 -12.31 -12.27 14.58
C LEU A 95 -12.63 -12.25 13.07
N ALA A 96 -11.83 -11.53 12.28
CA ALA A 96 -12.03 -11.45 10.85
C ALA A 96 -11.95 -12.83 10.17
N LEU A 97 -10.96 -13.65 10.55
CA LEU A 97 -10.75 -14.99 9.98
C LEU A 97 -11.84 -16.00 10.43
N SER A 98 -12.43 -15.83 11.60
CA SER A 98 -13.48 -16.73 12.09
C SER A 98 -14.80 -16.62 11.31
N LYS A 99 -15.05 -15.48 10.65
CA LYS A 99 -16.32 -15.20 9.96
C LYS A 99 -16.12 -14.74 8.52
N GLY A 100 -14.95 -14.20 8.19
CA GLY A 100 -14.62 -13.63 6.90
C GLY A 100 -13.86 -14.58 5.97
N LYS A 101 -13.51 -14.03 4.81
CA LYS A 101 -12.62 -14.68 3.86
C LYS A 101 -11.17 -14.36 4.22
N ILE A 102 -10.23 -15.30 3.95
CA ILE A 102 -8.79 -15.09 4.18
C ILE A 102 -8.32 -13.82 3.46
N TRP A 103 -8.74 -13.63 2.19
CA TRP A 103 -8.33 -12.49 1.39
C TRP A 103 -8.90 -11.17 1.92
N GLY A 104 -8.02 -10.26 2.30
CA GLY A 104 -8.35 -8.92 2.81
C GLY A 104 -8.67 -8.85 4.31
N SER A 105 -8.76 -9.99 5.01
CA SER A 105 -9.02 -10.00 6.45
C SER A 105 -7.89 -9.37 7.25
N GLU A 106 -6.65 -9.60 6.86
CA GLU A 106 -5.46 -9.01 7.48
C GLU A 106 -5.46 -7.47 7.34
N GLN A 107 -5.85 -6.99 6.17
CA GLN A 107 -5.87 -5.56 5.86
C GLN A 107 -7.02 -4.85 6.58
N ILE A 108 -8.23 -5.42 6.58
CA ILE A 108 -9.37 -4.82 7.29
C ILE A 108 -9.16 -4.85 8.80
N ALA A 109 -8.56 -5.91 9.34
CA ALA A 109 -8.22 -6.01 10.76
C ALA A 109 -7.24 -4.91 11.18
N MET A 110 -6.21 -4.61 10.37
CA MET A 110 -5.27 -3.53 10.68
C MET A 110 -5.94 -2.15 10.61
N ASN A 111 -6.79 -1.91 9.60
CA ASN A 111 -7.54 -0.66 9.51
C ASN A 111 -8.43 -0.45 10.75
N ILE A 112 -9.08 -1.50 11.24
CA ILE A 112 -9.89 -1.45 12.46
C ILE A 112 -9.01 -1.19 13.68
N THR A 113 -7.89 -1.89 13.80
CA THR A 113 -6.90 -1.70 14.88
C THR A 113 -6.44 -0.24 14.99
N VAL A 114 -6.24 0.43 13.88
CA VAL A 114 -5.82 1.84 13.88
C VAL A 114 -7.00 2.76 14.17
N TYR A 115 -8.12 2.60 13.46
CA TYR A 115 -9.17 3.61 13.44
C TYR A 115 -10.24 3.44 14.52
N GLU A 116 -10.55 2.21 14.89
CA GLU A 116 -11.57 1.94 15.92
C GLU A 116 -10.94 1.79 17.31
N ASP A 117 -9.80 1.09 17.38
CA ASP A 117 -9.06 0.96 18.64
C ASP A 117 -8.13 2.17 18.90
N ASN A 118 -8.14 3.16 18.00
CA ASN A 118 -7.45 4.46 18.12
C ASN A 118 -5.93 4.35 18.39
N LEU A 119 -5.26 3.43 17.68
CA LEU A 119 -3.82 3.29 17.81
C LEU A 119 -3.04 4.25 16.91
N PRO A 120 -1.87 4.73 17.38
CA PRO A 120 -1.13 5.78 16.68
C PRO A 120 -0.59 5.30 15.33
N VAL A 121 -0.79 6.09 14.28
CA VAL A 121 -0.33 5.82 12.92
C VAL A 121 0.40 7.03 12.33
N GLU A 122 1.46 6.74 11.58
CA GLU A 122 2.14 7.68 10.71
C GLU A 122 1.83 7.31 9.26
N ILE A 123 1.05 8.12 8.58
CA ILE A 123 0.71 7.90 7.17
C ILE A 123 1.85 8.40 6.30
N LEU A 124 2.58 7.48 5.70
CA LEU A 124 3.71 7.76 4.83
C LEU A 124 3.25 8.16 3.42
N PRO A 125 4.07 8.95 2.70
CA PRO A 125 3.83 9.28 1.31
C PRO A 125 3.67 8.06 0.40
N ALA A 126 2.89 8.20 -0.66
CA ALA A 126 2.58 7.12 -1.61
C ALA A 126 3.82 6.48 -2.25
N TYR A 127 4.89 7.25 -2.45
CA TYR A 127 6.12 6.75 -3.06
C TYR A 127 6.91 5.79 -2.14
N CYS A 128 6.59 5.71 -0.85
CA CYS A 128 7.18 4.71 0.05
C CYS A 128 6.75 3.29 -0.30
N ASN A 129 5.49 3.10 -0.75
CA ASN A 129 4.93 1.81 -1.13
C ASN A 129 4.16 1.96 -2.45
N TRP A 130 4.88 1.86 -3.57
CA TRP A 130 4.34 2.09 -4.90
C TRP A 130 3.76 0.82 -5.50
N THR A 131 2.43 0.73 -5.58
CA THR A 131 1.78 -0.40 -6.24
C THR A 131 1.91 -0.28 -7.76
N LEU A 132 2.20 -1.39 -8.45
CA LEU A 132 2.33 -1.44 -9.91
C LEU A 132 0.98 -1.31 -10.66
N LEU A 133 -0.06 -0.90 -9.96
CA LEU A 133 -1.31 -0.42 -10.54
C LEU A 133 -1.17 1.01 -11.08
N SER A 134 -0.12 1.71 -10.68
CA SER A 134 0.24 3.03 -11.17
C SER A 134 1.51 2.99 -12.02
N LYS A 135 1.60 3.92 -12.99
CA LYS A 135 2.80 4.07 -13.82
C LYS A 135 3.95 4.58 -12.96
N LEU A 136 5.16 4.23 -13.34
CA LEU A 136 6.42 4.75 -12.80
C LEU A 136 7.34 5.17 -13.93
N LYS A 137 8.41 5.88 -13.59
CA LYS A 137 9.49 6.28 -14.51
C LYS A 137 10.84 5.83 -13.95
N TYR A 138 11.86 6.00 -14.79
CA TYR A 138 13.24 5.74 -14.41
C TYR A 138 14.08 7.02 -14.56
N ASP A 139 14.73 7.40 -13.48
CA ASP A 139 15.73 8.45 -13.47
C ASP A 139 17.10 7.85 -13.76
N GLN A 140 17.60 8.11 -14.96
CA GLN A 140 18.88 7.58 -15.43
C GLN A 140 20.07 8.19 -14.68
N LYS A 141 19.97 9.46 -14.24
CA LYS A 141 21.05 10.13 -13.51
C LYS A 141 21.24 9.53 -12.13
N LYS A 142 20.15 9.22 -11.46
CA LYS A 142 20.16 8.63 -10.12
C LYS A 142 20.21 7.10 -10.13
N ASN A 143 19.96 6.46 -11.27
CA ASN A 143 19.78 5.00 -11.41
C ASN A 143 18.64 4.49 -10.50
N LYS A 144 17.51 5.20 -10.45
CA LYS A 144 16.40 4.93 -9.55
C LYS A 144 15.05 4.91 -10.28
N LEU A 145 14.12 4.08 -9.78
CA LEU A 145 12.73 4.17 -10.12
C LEU A 145 12.11 5.34 -9.35
N VAL A 146 11.33 6.13 -10.03
CA VAL A 146 10.68 7.32 -9.49
C VAL A 146 9.18 7.31 -9.81
N GLU A 147 8.40 8.03 -9.01
CA GLU A 147 6.99 8.19 -9.30
C GLU A 147 6.77 8.88 -10.66
N PHE A 148 5.66 8.55 -11.30
CA PHE A 148 5.33 9.09 -12.63
C PHE A 148 5.11 10.61 -12.62
N TYR A 149 4.63 11.14 -11.51
CA TYR A 149 4.22 12.54 -11.34
C TYR A 149 5.34 13.38 -10.75
N LEU A 150 5.29 14.68 -11.02
CA LEU A 150 6.19 15.65 -10.38
C LEU A 150 5.99 15.68 -8.85
N PRO A 151 7.05 15.86 -8.11
CA PRO A 151 8.44 16.15 -8.51
C PRO A 151 9.31 14.91 -8.80
N HIS A 152 8.72 13.74 -9.06
CA HIS A 152 9.43 12.47 -9.34
C HIS A 152 10.24 11.98 -8.13
N HIS A 153 9.59 11.87 -6.96
CA HIS A 153 10.23 11.28 -5.78
C HIS A 153 10.70 9.86 -6.06
N GLU A 154 11.79 9.48 -5.43
CA GLU A 154 12.30 8.12 -5.49
C GLU A 154 11.33 7.16 -4.82
N ILE A 155 10.97 6.10 -5.53
CA ILE A 155 10.13 5.04 -4.99
C ILE A 155 10.96 4.24 -3.99
N GLY A 156 10.43 4.01 -2.79
CA GLY A 156 11.06 3.15 -1.79
C GLY A 156 10.95 1.68 -2.18
N ILE A 157 9.73 1.20 -2.23
CA ILE A 157 9.43 -0.19 -2.56
C ILE A 157 8.44 -0.24 -3.73
N VAL A 158 8.77 -1.04 -4.75
CA VAL A 158 7.82 -1.41 -5.81
C VAL A 158 7.03 -2.63 -5.34
N HIS A 159 5.76 -2.42 -5.09
CA HIS A 159 4.84 -3.43 -4.58
C HIS A 159 4.12 -4.13 -5.74
N LEU A 160 4.49 -5.35 -6.03
CA LEU A 160 3.92 -6.17 -7.09
C LEU A 160 2.58 -6.79 -6.65
N ALA A 161 1.63 -5.95 -6.29
CA ALA A 161 0.30 -6.39 -5.87
C ALA A 161 -0.59 -6.75 -7.05
N GLY A 162 -1.55 -7.67 -6.81
CA GLY A 162 -2.56 -8.06 -7.78
C GLY A 162 -2.11 -9.12 -8.78
N LYS A 163 -3.08 -9.91 -9.27
CA LYS A 163 -2.86 -11.01 -10.23
C LYS A 163 -2.24 -10.55 -11.55
N ASN A 164 -2.52 -9.33 -11.99
CA ASN A 164 -1.98 -8.79 -13.24
C ASN A 164 -0.45 -8.66 -13.23
N ASN A 165 0.19 -8.74 -12.05
CA ASN A 165 1.63 -8.65 -11.88
C ASN A 165 2.30 -10.01 -11.64
N ASP A 166 1.55 -11.11 -11.78
CA ASP A 166 2.07 -12.46 -11.56
C ASP A 166 3.21 -12.81 -12.53
N HIS A 167 3.13 -12.38 -13.78
CA HIS A 167 4.19 -12.56 -14.76
C HIS A 167 5.51 -11.86 -14.34
N ILE A 168 5.43 -10.73 -13.63
CA ILE A 168 6.61 -10.05 -13.08
C ILE A 168 7.10 -10.79 -11.82
N ARG A 169 6.18 -11.22 -10.96
CA ARG A 169 6.51 -11.90 -9.70
C ARG A 169 7.19 -13.26 -9.90
N TYR A 170 6.70 -14.05 -10.85
CA TYR A 170 7.11 -15.44 -10.99
C TYR A 170 8.08 -15.71 -12.13
N ASN A 171 8.22 -14.79 -13.10
CA ASN A 171 9.22 -14.91 -14.16
C ASN A 171 10.46 -14.07 -13.83
N LYS A 172 11.58 -14.73 -13.49
CA LYS A 172 12.85 -14.08 -13.12
C LYS A 172 13.50 -13.30 -14.29
N GLU A 173 13.25 -13.72 -15.51
CA GLU A 173 13.84 -13.14 -16.72
C GLU A 173 12.96 -12.01 -17.29
N TYR A 174 11.79 -11.78 -16.74
CA TYR A 174 10.89 -10.77 -17.26
C TYR A 174 11.45 -9.36 -17.05
N LEU A 175 11.56 -8.62 -18.14
CA LEU A 175 11.97 -7.22 -18.16
C LEU A 175 10.76 -6.33 -18.48
N SER A 176 10.44 -5.44 -17.56
CA SER A 176 9.40 -4.42 -17.77
C SER A 176 9.91 -3.29 -18.63
N GLU A 177 9.09 -2.82 -19.56
CA GLU A 177 9.35 -1.59 -20.31
C GLU A 177 9.03 -0.38 -19.45
N ILE A 178 10.02 0.45 -19.21
CA ILE A 178 9.91 1.62 -18.33
C ILE A 178 10.32 2.87 -19.11
N LYS A 179 9.48 3.91 -19.03
CA LYS A 179 9.80 5.20 -19.62
C LYS A 179 10.74 5.98 -18.71
N THR A 180 11.83 6.47 -19.27
CA THR A 180 12.78 7.34 -18.57
C THR A 180 12.25 8.77 -18.44
N LEU A 181 12.91 9.61 -17.65
CA LEU A 181 12.52 11.02 -17.49
C LEU A 181 12.70 11.81 -18.78
N ASP A 182 13.69 11.46 -19.61
CA ASP A 182 13.92 12.06 -20.95
C ASP A 182 13.04 11.45 -22.06
N GLY A 183 12.14 10.54 -21.71
CA GLY A 183 11.13 9.98 -22.60
C GLY A 183 11.52 8.71 -23.36
N LYS A 184 12.75 8.21 -23.21
CA LYS A 184 13.17 6.93 -23.80
C LYS A 184 12.52 5.74 -23.09
N ILE A 185 12.51 4.60 -23.75
CA ILE A 185 12.04 3.34 -23.16
C ILE A 185 13.25 2.45 -22.88
N ILE A 186 13.33 1.94 -21.68
CA ILE A 186 14.32 0.95 -21.27
C ILE A 186 13.63 -0.33 -20.83
N LYS A 187 14.34 -1.45 -20.88
CA LYS A 187 13.91 -2.74 -20.33
C LYS A 187 14.67 -3.01 -19.04
N LYS A 188 13.97 -3.20 -17.95
CA LYS A 188 14.57 -3.42 -16.62
C LYS A 188 13.75 -4.40 -15.79
N SER A 189 14.40 -5.24 -15.02
CA SER A 189 13.73 -6.03 -14.00
C SER A 189 13.23 -5.12 -12.87
N LEU A 190 11.98 -5.33 -12.45
CA LEU A 190 11.43 -4.71 -11.25
C LEU A 190 11.62 -5.58 -10.00
N ARG A 191 12.25 -6.73 -10.17
CA ARG A 191 12.64 -7.61 -9.07
C ARG A 191 14.04 -7.24 -8.59
N PHE A 192 14.30 -7.56 -7.33
CA PHE A 192 15.66 -7.54 -6.82
C PHE A 192 16.44 -8.68 -7.49
N ASN A 193 17.49 -8.35 -8.21
CA ASN A 193 18.46 -9.32 -8.71
C ASN A 193 19.65 -9.26 -7.75
N SER A 194 19.82 -10.33 -6.97
CA SER A 194 21.03 -10.57 -6.18
C SER A 194 22.17 -10.95 -7.11
#